data_303567691e19859de2c59c64c159300f
#
_entry.id   303567691e19859de2c59c64c159300f
#
_cell.length_a   1.000
_cell.length_b   1.000
_cell.length_c   1.000
_cell.angle_alpha   90.00
_cell.angle_beta   90.00
_cell.angle_gamma   90.00
#
_symmetry.space_group_name_H-M   'P 1'
#
loop_
_entity.id
_entity.type
_entity.pdbx_description
1 polymer ?
#
loop_
_entity_poly.entity_id
_entity_poly.type
_entity_poly.pdbx_seq_one_letter_code
_entity_poly.pdbx_strand_id
1 'polypeptide(L)'
;MTTFPGTRVLLVEDEGTIAMLIEEMLEDLECTVVASVAQLAKAIHVAGVVDVDLAMLDVNLAGEYVFPVARILRARHIPFLFSTGYGGSGLPEAFRGCPVLHKPFAEKDLRLKIALTLES
;
A
#
# COMPACT_ATOMS: atom_id res chain seq x y z
N MET A 1 4.77 0.68 -22.03
CA MET A 1 5.00 0.59 -20.58
C MET A 1 3.69 0.22 -19.89
N THR A 2 3.74 -0.72 -18.96
CA THR A 2 2.53 -1.20 -18.28
C THR A 2 2.00 -0.14 -17.32
N THR A 3 0.72 0.20 -17.45
CA THR A 3 0.01 1.07 -16.52
C THR A 3 -1.24 0.32 -16.04
N PHE A 4 -1.96 0.93 -15.11
CA PHE A 4 -3.12 0.29 -14.47
C PHE A 4 -4.33 1.22 -14.50
N PRO A 5 -4.86 1.52 -15.72
CA PRO A 5 -5.92 2.52 -15.84
C PRO A 5 -7.12 2.24 -14.96
N GLY A 6 -7.51 3.23 -14.19
CA GLY A 6 -8.69 3.16 -13.34
C GLY A 6 -8.57 2.29 -12.09
N THR A 7 -7.38 1.73 -11.82
CA THR A 7 -7.16 0.97 -10.58
C THR A 7 -7.29 1.90 -9.38
N ARG A 8 -8.19 1.58 -8.46
CA ARG A 8 -8.48 2.41 -7.29
C ARG A 8 -7.62 1.96 -6.14
N VAL A 9 -6.92 2.89 -5.52
CA VAL A 9 -5.90 2.60 -4.51
C VAL A 9 -6.19 3.29 -3.19
N LEU A 10 -6.04 2.53 -2.11
CA LEU A 10 -5.93 3.08 -0.76
C LEU A 10 -4.44 3.19 -0.43
N LEU A 11 -3.99 4.40 -0.09
CA LEU A 11 -2.61 4.64 0.34
C LEU A 11 -2.59 4.90 1.84
N VAL A 12 -1.75 4.15 2.57
CA VAL A 12 -1.55 4.34 4.00
C VAL A 12 -0.06 4.64 4.23
N GLU A 13 0.24 5.91 4.55
CA GLU A 13 1.59 6.44 4.69
C GLU A 13 1.56 7.61 5.66
N ASP A 14 2.39 7.59 6.71
CA ASP A 14 2.39 8.62 7.74
C ASP A 14 3.16 9.90 7.39
N GLU A 15 4.14 9.81 6.49
CA GLU A 15 4.92 10.98 6.07
C GLU A 15 4.28 11.66 4.86
N GLY A 16 3.78 12.88 5.06
CA GLY A 16 3.05 13.62 4.04
C GLY A 16 3.83 13.83 2.74
N THR A 17 5.12 14.14 2.86
CA THR A 17 5.98 14.36 1.68
C THR A 17 6.14 13.08 0.87
N ILE A 18 6.32 11.96 1.55
CA ILE A 18 6.45 10.65 0.90
C ILE A 18 5.11 10.24 0.30
N ALA A 19 4.01 10.46 1.02
CA ALA A 19 2.68 10.17 0.51
C ALA A 19 2.41 10.92 -0.80
N MET A 20 2.76 12.21 -0.86
CA MET A 20 2.59 13.01 -2.09
C MET A 20 3.39 12.43 -3.25
N LEU A 21 4.62 12.01 -3.00
CA LEU A 21 5.48 11.42 -4.02
C LEU A 21 4.88 10.11 -4.56
N ILE A 22 4.39 9.26 -3.65
CA ILE A 22 3.75 8.00 -4.03
C ILE A 22 2.47 8.25 -4.82
N GLU A 23 1.67 9.23 -4.39
CA GLU A 23 0.45 9.62 -5.12
C GLU A 23 0.77 10.04 -6.56
N GLU A 24 1.83 10.82 -6.75
CA GLU A 24 2.28 11.22 -8.09
C GLU A 24 2.68 10.01 -8.93
N MET A 25 3.42 9.07 -8.35
CA MET A 25 3.80 7.84 -9.03
C MET A 25 2.59 7.00 -9.43
N LEU A 26 1.63 6.87 -8.51
CA LEU A 26 0.40 6.13 -8.78
C LEU A 26 -0.42 6.78 -9.89
N GLU A 27 -0.50 8.10 -9.91
CA GLU A 27 -1.20 8.83 -10.96
C GLU A 27 -0.51 8.67 -12.31
N ASP A 28 0.83 8.69 -12.33
CA ASP A 28 1.60 8.43 -13.55
C ASP A 28 1.35 7.01 -14.09
N LEU A 29 1.04 6.07 -13.20
CA LEU A 29 0.68 4.70 -13.57
C LEU A 29 -0.81 4.56 -13.87
N GLU A 30 -1.54 5.66 -13.94
CA GLU A 30 -2.96 5.75 -14.25
C GLU A 30 -3.88 5.15 -13.19
N CYS A 31 -3.35 4.99 -11.98
CA CYS A 31 -4.16 4.62 -10.82
C CYS A 31 -4.91 5.83 -10.28
N THR A 32 -6.02 5.58 -9.60
CA THR A 32 -6.78 6.61 -8.89
C THR A 32 -6.59 6.41 -7.39
N VAL A 33 -6.02 7.39 -6.70
CA VAL A 33 -5.88 7.33 -5.24
C VAL A 33 -7.22 7.75 -4.63
N VAL A 34 -7.95 6.81 -4.09
CA VAL A 34 -9.29 7.04 -3.53
C VAL A 34 -9.19 7.65 -2.14
N ALA A 35 -8.21 7.20 -1.35
CA ALA A 35 -7.98 7.71 -0.02
C ALA A 35 -6.49 7.61 0.32
N SER A 36 -6.00 8.61 1.04
CA SER A 36 -4.64 8.66 1.54
C SER A 36 -4.72 8.94 3.04
N VAL A 37 -4.24 8.03 3.86
CA VAL A 37 -4.44 8.03 5.31
C VAL A 37 -3.11 7.93 6.03
N ALA A 38 -2.91 8.75 7.06
CA ALA A 38 -1.63 8.83 7.76
C ALA A 38 -1.62 8.17 9.14
N GLN A 39 -2.79 7.91 9.72
CA GLN A 39 -2.91 7.42 11.09
C GLN A 39 -3.55 6.05 11.13
N LEU A 40 -3.04 5.19 12.02
CA LEU A 40 -3.50 3.80 12.13
C LEU A 40 -5.00 3.69 12.42
N ALA A 41 -5.51 4.44 13.38
CA ALA A 41 -6.93 4.35 13.75
C ALA A 41 -7.85 4.67 12.57
N LYS A 42 -7.50 5.73 11.81
CA LYS A 42 -8.28 6.10 10.63
C LYS A 42 -8.12 5.07 9.53
N ALA A 43 -6.92 4.52 9.35
CA ALA A 43 -6.65 3.49 8.34
C ALA A 43 -7.47 2.22 8.62
N ILE A 44 -7.60 1.83 9.88
CA ILE A 44 -8.43 0.69 10.28
C ILE A 44 -9.89 0.93 9.87
N HIS A 45 -10.41 2.10 10.17
CA HIS A 45 -11.80 2.44 9.79
C HIS A 45 -11.98 2.44 8.28
N VAL A 46 -11.11 3.14 7.56
CA VAL A 46 -11.18 3.27 6.10
C VAL A 46 -11.05 1.91 5.42
N ALA A 47 -10.14 1.07 5.90
CA ALA A 47 -9.93 -0.27 5.34
C ALA A 47 -11.20 -1.13 5.41
N GLY A 48 -12.05 -0.89 6.41
CA GLY A 48 -13.30 -1.65 6.58
C GLY A 48 -14.41 -1.24 5.65
N VAL A 49 -14.35 -0.03 5.05
CA VAL A 49 -15.47 0.53 4.29
C VAL A 49 -15.11 0.98 2.88
N VAL A 50 -13.82 1.20 2.59
CA VAL A 50 -13.41 1.78 1.29
C VAL A 50 -13.61 0.78 0.16
N ASP A 51 -13.98 1.30 -1.01
CA ASP A 51 -14.10 0.50 -2.22
C ASP A 51 -12.88 0.76 -3.11
N VAL A 52 -11.91 -0.15 -3.03
CA VAL A 52 -10.66 -0.06 -3.79
C VAL A 52 -10.27 -1.42 -4.35
N ASP A 53 -9.37 -1.38 -5.33
CA ASP A 53 -8.86 -2.58 -5.99
C ASP A 53 -7.53 -3.03 -5.39
N LEU A 54 -6.86 -2.14 -4.69
CA LEU A 54 -5.50 -2.34 -4.22
C LEU A 54 -5.23 -1.41 -3.04
N ALA A 55 -4.42 -1.85 -2.09
CA ALA A 55 -3.92 -0.99 -1.03
C ALA A 55 -2.40 -1.04 -0.97
N MET A 56 -1.79 0.10 -0.64
CA MET A 56 -0.36 0.22 -0.40
C MET A 56 -0.17 0.68 1.05
N LEU A 57 0.53 -0.13 1.84
CA LEU A 57 0.60 0.03 3.29
C LEU A 57 2.04 0.21 3.74
N ASP A 58 2.34 1.35 4.37
CA ASP A 58 3.59 1.53 5.08
C ASP A 58 3.55 0.63 6.33
N VAL A 59 4.55 -0.19 6.52
CA VAL A 59 4.61 -1.14 7.64
C VAL A 59 4.56 -0.44 8.98
N ASN A 60 5.24 0.71 9.09
CA ASN A 60 5.33 1.47 10.35
C ASN A 60 4.69 2.85 10.18
N LEU A 61 3.62 3.10 10.93
CA LEU A 61 2.91 4.38 10.95
C LEU A 61 3.24 5.10 12.25
N ALA A 62 4.30 5.90 12.25
CA ALA A 62 4.73 6.67 13.43
C ALA A 62 4.88 5.80 14.68
N GLY A 63 5.49 4.63 14.53
CA GLY A 63 5.74 3.70 15.63
C GLY A 63 4.68 2.63 15.82
N GLU A 64 3.58 2.70 15.07
CA GLU A 64 2.51 1.69 15.14
C GLU A 64 2.51 0.84 13.87
N TYR A 65 2.46 -0.48 14.03
CA TYR A 65 2.45 -1.39 12.90
C TYR A 65 1.10 -1.42 12.18
N VAL A 66 1.14 -1.50 10.86
CA VAL A 66 -0.03 -1.44 9.98
C VAL A 66 -0.80 -2.76 9.88
N PHE A 67 -0.33 -3.81 10.51
CA PHE A 67 -0.89 -5.16 10.33
C PHE A 67 -2.39 -5.32 10.62
N PRO A 68 -2.99 -4.59 11.57
CA PRO A 68 -4.45 -4.65 11.72
C PRO A 68 -5.19 -4.24 10.44
N VAL A 69 -4.66 -3.26 9.71
CA VAL A 69 -5.22 -2.82 8.42
C VAL A 69 -5.11 -3.93 7.38
N ALA A 70 -3.95 -4.57 7.31
CA ALA A 70 -3.71 -5.66 6.37
C ALA A 70 -4.67 -6.84 6.61
N ARG A 71 -4.95 -7.16 7.88
CA ARG A 71 -5.90 -8.22 8.23
C ARG A 71 -7.31 -7.92 7.74
N ILE A 72 -7.75 -6.68 7.89
CA ILE A 72 -9.07 -6.25 7.42
C ILE A 72 -9.16 -6.37 5.90
N LEU A 73 -8.16 -5.88 5.19
CA LEU A 73 -8.12 -5.95 3.73
C LEU A 73 -8.12 -7.39 3.24
N ARG A 74 -7.35 -8.26 3.89
CA ARG A 74 -7.32 -9.69 3.55
C ARG A 74 -8.68 -10.33 3.74
N ALA A 75 -9.37 -10.02 4.82
CA ALA A 75 -10.72 -10.54 5.08
C ALA A 75 -11.72 -10.07 4.03
N ARG A 76 -11.50 -8.92 3.44
CA ARG A 76 -12.33 -8.36 2.36
C ARG A 76 -11.86 -8.76 0.96
N HIS A 77 -10.83 -9.58 0.86
CA HIS A 77 -10.23 -10.01 -0.41
C HIS A 77 -9.69 -8.85 -1.26
N ILE A 78 -9.21 -7.80 -0.60
CA ILE A 78 -8.56 -6.66 -1.27
C ILE A 78 -7.05 -6.91 -1.25
N PRO A 79 -6.41 -7.04 -2.42
CA PRO A 79 -4.97 -7.25 -2.47
C PRO A 79 -4.21 -6.02 -1.98
N PHE A 80 -3.06 -6.24 -1.37
CA PHE A 80 -2.24 -5.16 -0.83
C PHE A 80 -0.75 -5.47 -0.94
N LEU A 81 0.06 -4.43 -0.92
CA LEU A 81 1.50 -4.53 -0.84
C LEU A 81 2.00 -3.68 0.32
N PHE A 82 3.16 -4.03 0.85
CA PHE A 82 3.79 -3.26 1.92
C PHE A 82 4.91 -2.38 1.36
N SER A 83 5.12 -1.23 2.00
CA SER A 83 6.34 -0.45 1.81
C SER A 83 7.04 -0.32 3.16
N THR A 84 8.38 -0.31 3.15
CA THR A 84 9.15 -0.23 4.39
C THR A 84 10.50 0.44 4.15
N GLY A 85 10.94 1.24 5.12
CA GLY A 85 12.29 1.80 5.14
C GLY A 85 13.30 0.86 5.76
N TYR A 86 12.84 -0.21 6.37
CA TYR A 86 13.70 -1.22 7.01
C TYR A 86 13.67 -2.48 6.17
N GLY A 87 14.80 -3.13 5.99
CA GLY A 87 14.83 -4.34 5.17
C GLY A 87 13.83 -5.38 5.66
N GLY A 88 12.90 -5.78 4.89
CA GLY A 88 11.77 -6.69 5.04
C GLY A 88 11.76 -7.75 6.16
N SER A 89 12.66 -7.66 7.11
CA SER A 89 12.72 -8.52 8.29
C SER A 89 11.77 -7.94 9.34
N GLY A 90 10.67 -8.57 9.61
CA GLY A 90 9.74 -8.08 10.62
C GLY A 90 8.29 -8.23 10.23
N LEU A 91 8.03 -8.76 9.05
CA LEU A 91 6.68 -9.13 8.69
C LEU A 91 6.26 -10.35 9.51
N PRO A 92 5.06 -10.32 10.11
CA PRO A 92 4.50 -11.52 10.72
C PRO A 92 4.43 -12.65 9.71
N GLU A 93 4.48 -13.88 10.18
CA GLU A 93 4.44 -15.05 9.33
C GLU A 93 3.23 -15.03 8.38
N ALA A 94 2.08 -14.54 8.86
CA ALA A 94 0.86 -14.44 8.06
C ALA A 94 1.03 -13.58 6.80
N PHE A 95 2.00 -12.68 6.78
CA PHE A 95 2.22 -11.75 5.66
C PHE A 95 3.53 -12.00 4.92
N ARG A 96 4.28 -13.05 5.28
CA ARG A 96 5.44 -13.45 4.50
C ARG A 96 4.98 -13.89 3.13
N GLY A 97 5.66 -13.46 2.10
CA GLY A 97 5.24 -13.73 0.73
C GLY A 97 4.41 -12.62 0.12
N CYS A 98 3.92 -11.67 0.91
CA CYS A 98 3.28 -10.48 0.36
C CYS A 98 4.34 -9.61 -0.33
N PRO A 99 3.98 -8.92 -1.42
CA PRO A 99 4.92 -7.99 -2.06
C PRO A 99 5.36 -6.90 -1.09
N VAL A 100 6.67 -6.64 -1.07
CA VAL A 100 7.26 -5.59 -0.23
C VAL A 100 8.12 -4.69 -1.10
N LEU A 101 7.91 -3.40 -0.95
CA LEU A 101 8.65 -2.37 -1.67
C LEU A 101 9.55 -1.65 -0.67
N HIS A 102 10.86 -1.65 -0.91
CA HIS A 102 11.82 -1.03 0.00
C HIS A 102 12.05 0.42 -0.36
N LYS A 103 11.93 1.31 0.62
CA LYS A 103 12.19 2.74 0.43
C LYS A 103 13.70 3.03 0.49
N PRO A 104 14.23 3.97 -0.30
CA PRO A 104 13.54 4.66 -1.37
C PRO A 104 13.40 3.79 -2.61
N PHE A 105 12.34 3.99 -3.38
CA PHE A 105 12.10 3.20 -4.58
C PHE A 105 11.77 4.11 -5.77
N ALA A 106 11.98 3.59 -6.98
CA ALA A 106 11.63 4.27 -8.22
C ALA A 106 10.24 3.83 -8.67
N GLU A 107 9.64 4.63 -9.55
CA GLU A 107 8.32 4.32 -10.10
C GLU A 107 8.26 2.95 -10.77
N LYS A 108 9.34 2.53 -11.45
CA LYS A 108 9.40 1.21 -12.08
C LYS A 108 9.29 0.08 -11.06
N ASP A 109 9.84 0.28 -9.86
CA ASP A 109 9.77 -0.72 -8.78
C ASP A 109 8.34 -0.83 -8.28
N LEU A 110 7.68 0.31 -8.11
CA LEU A 110 6.28 0.37 -7.72
C LEU A 110 5.40 -0.33 -8.76
N ARG A 111 5.63 -0.05 -10.04
CA ARG A 111 4.88 -0.69 -11.14
C ARG A 111 4.99 -2.22 -11.08
N LEU A 112 6.19 -2.74 -10.88
CA LEU A 112 6.40 -4.17 -10.78
C LEU A 112 5.68 -4.79 -9.59
N LYS A 113 5.72 -4.12 -8.44
CA LYS A 113 5.04 -4.62 -7.23
C LYS A 113 3.52 -4.56 -7.36
N ILE A 114 2.99 -3.52 -8.00
CA ILE A 114 1.55 -3.45 -8.27
C ILE A 114 1.12 -4.60 -9.17
N ALA A 115 1.87 -4.85 -10.24
CA ALA A 115 1.57 -5.96 -11.15
C ALA A 115 1.54 -7.30 -10.40
N LEU A 116 2.54 -7.56 -9.57
CA LEU A 116 2.58 -8.77 -8.75
C LEU A 116 1.39 -8.86 -7.79
N THR A 117 1.02 -7.76 -7.18
CA THR A 117 -0.07 -7.73 -6.21
C THR A 117 -1.40 -8.01 -6.86
N LEU A 118 -1.64 -7.43 -8.04
CA LEU A 118 -2.90 -7.61 -8.77
C LEU A 118 -3.04 -8.99 -9.40
N GLU A 119 -1.94 -9.71 -9.61
CA GLU A 119 -1.95 -11.07 -10.16
C GLU A 119 -2.29 -12.14 -9.13
N SER A 120 -2.14 -11.83 -7.86
CA SER A 120 -2.33 -12.83 -6.79
C SER A 120 -3.78 -13.05 -6.40
#